data_ba6b2af628270d3eca30158960e1a28f
#
_entry.id   ba6b2af628270d3eca30158960e1a28f
#
_cell.length_a   1.000
_cell.length_b   1.000
_cell.length_c   1.000
_cell.angle_alpha   90.00
_cell.angle_beta   90.00
_cell.angle_gamma   90.00
#
_symmetry.space_group_name_H-M   'P 1'
#
loop_
_entity.id
_entity.type
_entity.pdbx_description
1 polymer ?
#
loop_
_entity_poly.entity_id
_entity_poly.type
_entity_poly.pdbx_seq_one_letter_code
_entity_poly.pdbx_strand_id
1 'polypeptide(L)'
;MTRLLQSLGADVERALTDMNVPSYVIDRDGAIVWLNPAAQRLVGDARGRRFTDIVVPADRPRARETFARKIVGKEKVTDAEVELVGRDGRPLSVEVSSVPLHEGHQVVGVFGLLSRPPALTTRQRLHANLTPRQREVLRMLSQGSSTKQIAEDLHLSTETVRNHVRGILQALDVHSRVEAVAAARARGLIDD
;
A
#
# COMPACT_ATOMS: atom_id res chain seq x y z
N MET A 1 -22.95 4.84 9.09
CA MET A 1 -22.21 5.87 8.32
C MET A 1 -22.91 6.19 7.00
N THR A 2 -23.33 5.21 6.20
CA THR A 2 -24.00 5.40 4.90
C THR A 2 -25.29 6.26 4.97
N ARG A 3 -26.13 6.08 5.99
CA ARG A 3 -27.35 6.89 6.21
C ARG A 3 -27.07 8.37 6.46
N LEU A 4 -25.96 8.72 7.11
CA LEU A 4 -25.61 10.08 7.47
C LEU A 4 -25.18 10.90 6.23
N LEU A 5 -24.40 10.31 5.34
CA LEU A 5 -23.99 10.94 4.09
C LEU A 5 -25.19 11.12 3.14
N GLN A 6 -26.09 10.14 3.08
CA GLN A 6 -27.33 10.24 2.30
C GLN A 6 -28.27 11.33 2.86
N SER A 7 -28.33 11.48 4.21
CA SER A 7 -29.16 12.53 4.83
C SER A 7 -28.65 13.94 4.61
N LEU A 8 -27.37 14.11 4.28
CA LEU A 8 -26.74 15.40 3.95
C LEU A 8 -26.97 15.80 2.47
N GLY A 9 -27.55 14.93 1.65
CA GLY A 9 -27.63 15.14 0.20
C GLY A 9 -26.24 15.25 -0.45
N ALA A 10 -25.21 14.66 0.19
CA ALA A 10 -23.83 14.84 -0.21
C ALA A 10 -23.51 14.04 -1.48
N ASP A 11 -22.93 14.72 -2.45
CA ASP A 11 -22.35 14.09 -3.64
C ASP A 11 -20.95 13.57 -3.33
N VAL A 12 -20.89 12.33 -2.87
CA VAL A 12 -19.64 11.66 -2.49
C VAL A 12 -18.77 11.43 -3.73
N GLU A 13 -19.35 11.14 -4.88
CA GLU A 13 -18.61 10.93 -6.13
C GLU A 13 -17.89 12.21 -6.56
N ARG A 14 -18.57 13.34 -6.47
CA ARG A 14 -17.95 14.64 -6.74
C ARG A 14 -16.83 14.95 -5.74
N ALA A 15 -17.05 14.70 -4.45
CA ALA A 15 -16.03 14.92 -3.43
C ALA A 15 -14.77 14.07 -3.67
N LEU A 16 -14.93 12.81 -4.04
CA LEU A 16 -13.82 11.92 -4.41
C LEU A 16 -13.11 12.39 -5.70
N THR A 17 -13.87 12.90 -6.65
CA THR A 17 -13.32 13.45 -7.92
C THR A 17 -12.50 14.70 -7.68
N ASP A 18 -12.96 15.59 -6.80
CA ASP A 18 -12.32 16.86 -6.48
C ASP A 18 -11.13 16.70 -5.51
N MET A 19 -10.98 15.51 -4.88
CA MET A 19 -9.84 15.24 -4.01
C MET A 19 -8.51 15.32 -4.77
N ASN A 20 -7.52 15.99 -4.14
CA ASN A 20 -6.17 16.08 -4.70
C ASN A 20 -5.28 14.85 -4.34
N VAL A 21 -5.84 13.88 -3.63
CA VAL A 21 -5.18 12.60 -3.34
C VAL A 21 -5.50 11.63 -4.48
N PRO A 22 -4.48 11.12 -5.20
CA PRO A 22 -4.69 10.16 -6.28
C PRO A 22 -5.45 8.93 -5.81
N SER A 23 -6.62 8.68 -6.41
CA SER A 23 -7.55 7.64 -5.98
C SER A 23 -8.06 6.85 -7.17
N TYR A 24 -8.37 5.56 -6.93
CA TYR A 24 -8.82 4.65 -7.98
C TYR A 24 -9.82 3.62 -7.46
N VAL A 25 -10.59 3.06 -8.40
CA VAL A 25 -11.42 1.88 -8.19
C VAL A 25 -11.08 0.83 -9.25
N ILE A 26 -10.88 -0.40 -8.78
CA ILE A 26 -10.69 -1.60 -9.60
C ILE A 26 -11.87 -2.51 -9.34
N ASP A 27 -12.51 -3.06 -10.38
CA ASP A 27 -13.56 -4.06 -10.24
C ASP A 27 -12.99 -5.43 -9.82
N ARG A 28 -13.89 -6.38 -9.61
CA ARG A 28 -13.50 -7.74 -9.20
C ARG A 28 -12.68 -8.52 -10.24
N ASP A 29 -12.71 -8.10 -11.51
CA ASP A 29 -11.99 -8.71 -12.62
C ASP A 29 -10.61 -8.06 -12.85
N GLY A 30 -10.30 -7.02 -12.08
CA GLY A 30 -9.03 -6.31 -12.13
C GLY A 30 -9.00 -5.18 -13.16
N ALA A 31 -10.13 -4.77 -13.71
CA ALA A 31 -10.20 -3.59 -14.57
C ALA A 31 -10.31 -2.32 -13.74
N ILE A 32 -9.60 -1.28 -14.15
CA ILE A 32 -9.68 0.04 -13.54
C ILE A 32 -10.96 0.70 -14.05
N VAL A 33 -11.96 0.82 -13.19
CA VAL A 33 -13.27 1.38 -13.56
C VAL A 33 -13.37 2.88 -13.28
N TRP A 34 -12.53 3.38 -12.38
CA TRP A 34 -12.53 4.79 -12.04
C TRP A 34 -11.14 5.26 -11.58
N LEU A 35 -10.80 6.48 -11.93
CA LEU A 35 -9.61 7.22 -11.52
C LEU A 35 -10.00 8.70 -11.35
N ASN A 36 -9.63 9.29 -10.22
CA ASN A 36 -9.79 10.74 -10.10
C ASN A 36 -8.73 11.51 -10.91
N PRO A 37 -8.91 12.82 -11.16
CA PRO A 37 -7.95 13.62 -11.92
C PRO A 37 -6.53 13.60 -11.35
N ALA A 38 -6.39 13.45 -10.01
CA ALA A 38 -5.08 13.36 -9.39
C ALA A 38 -4.34 12.06 -9.76
N ALA A 39 -5.04 10.92 -9.80
CA ALA A 39 -4.48 9.65 -10.25
C ALA A 39 -4.15 9.67 -11.76
N GLN A 40 -5.03 10.28 -12.59
CA GLN A 40 -4.78 10.43 -14.03
C GLN A 40 -3.53 11.27 -14.32
N ARG A 41 -3.20 12.25 -13.48
CA ARG A 41 -1.95 13.01 -13.61
C ARG A 41 -0.70 12.13 -13.39
N LEU A 42 -0.81 11.08 -12.58
CA LEU A 42 0.30 10.16 -12.29
C LEU A 42 0.48 9.10 -13.37
N VAL A 43 -0.59 8.37 -13.71
CA VAL A 43 -0.51 7.16 -14.56
C VAL A 43 -1.20 7.33 -15.92
N GLY A 44 -1.72 8.51 -16.23
CA GLY A 44 -2.54 8.75 -17.41
C GLY A 44 -3.97 8.22 -17.23
N ASP A 45 -4.79 8.30 -18.28
CA ASP A 45 -6.12 7.69 -18.28
C ASP A 45 -6.00 6.18 -18.53
N ALA A 46 -6.09 5.43 -17.45
CA ALA A 46 -5.99 3.97 -17.48
C ALA A 46 -7.35 3.26 -17.29
N ARG A 47 -8.49 3.99 -17.41
CA ARG A 47 -9.82 3.39 -17.31
C ARG A 47 -10.04 2.33 -18.38
N GLY A 48 -10.67 1.23 -18.01
CA GLY A 48 -10.89 0.06 -18.85
C GLY A 48 -9.67 -0.86 -19.03
N ARG A 49 -8.47 -0.45 -18.61
CA ARG A 49 -7.27 -1.30 -18.63
C ARG A 49 -7.22 -2.16 -17.36
N ARG A 50 -6.50 -3.27 -17.43
CA ARG A 50 -6.18 -4.04 -16.22
C ARG A 50 -5.19 -3.27 -15.35
N PHE A 51 -5.38 -3.29 -14.04
CA PHE A 51 -4.44 -2.63 -13.11
C PHE A 51 -3.00 -3.14 -13.26
N THR A 52 -2.83 -4.40 -13.65
CA THR A 52 -1.51 -4.99 -13.91
C THR A 52 -0.79 -4.37 -15.09
N ASP A 53 -1.49 -3.68 -16.00
CA ASP A 53 -0.87 -3.07 -17.18
C ASP A 53 -0.13 -1.77 -16.83
N ILE A 54 -0.55 -1.14 -15.71
CA ILE A 54 0.13 0.04 -15.16
C ILE A 54 1.12 -0.29 -14.04
N VAL A 55 1.28 -1.58 -13.68
CA VAL A 55 2.30 -2.06 -12.73
C VAL A 55 3.52 -2.52 -13.51
N VAL A 56 4.73 -2.16 -13.06
CA VAL A 56 5.96 -2.66 -13.70
C VAL A 56 6.02 -4.19 -13.65
N PRO A 57 6.63 -4.85 -14.67
CA PRO A 57 6.60 -6.32 -14.78
C PRO A 57 7.07 -7.06 -13.52
N ALA A 58 8.07 -6.54 -12.83
CA ALA A 58 8.63 -7.15 -11.63
C ALA A 58 7.62 -7.25 -10.46
N ASP A 59 6.73 -6.26 -10.33
CA ASP A 59 5.76 -6.18 -9.24
C ASP A 59 4.40 -6.84 -9.56
N ARG A 60 4.14 -7.19 -10.83
CA ARG A 60 2.86 -7.77 -11.27
C ARG A 60 2.44 -9.02 -10.51
N PRO A 61 3.32 -10.01 -10.25
CA PRO A 61 2.92 -11.21 -9.52
C PRO A 61 2.41 -10.89 -8.11
N ARG A 62 3.15 -10.05 -7.38
CA ARG A 62 2.80 -9.60 -6.04
C ARG A 62 1.49 -8.79 -6.01
N ALA A 63 1.33 -7.89 -6.96
CA ALA A 63 0.11 -7.08 -7.07
C ALA A 63 -1.13 -7.94 -7.35
N ARG A 64 -1.02 -8.96 -8.22
CA ARG A 64 -2.09 -9.93 -8.49
C ARG A 64 -2.46 -10.75 -7.25
N GLU A 65 -1.47 -11.26 -6.53
CA GLU A 65 -1.71 -12.05 -5.32
C GLU A 65 -2.44 -11.22 -4.26
N THR A 66 -1.96 -10.01 -3.98
CA THR A 66 -2.58 -9.09 -3.02
C THR A 66 -4.02 -8.74 -3.41
N PHE A 67 -4.26 -8.45 -4.69
CA PHE A 67 -5.59 -8.19 -5.22
C PHE A 67 -6.52 -9.40 -5.05
N ALA A 68 -6.08 -10.60 -5.44
CA ALA A 68 -6.86 -11.82 -5.33
C ALA A 68 -7.26 -12.12 -3.88
N ARG A 69 -6.34 -11.90 -2.91
CA ARG A 69 -6.62 -12.07 -1.48
C ARG A 69 -7.70 -11.12 -0.98
N LYS A 70 -7.78 -9.89 -1.50
CA LYS A 70 -8.86 -8.94 -1.18
C LYS A 70 -10.20 -9.39 -1.73
N ILE A 71 -10.23 -9.79 -2.99
CA ILE A 71 -11.47 -10.23 -3.65
C ILE A 71 -12.10 -11.42 -2.94
N VAL A 72 -11.28 -12.34 -2.42
CA VAL A 72 -11.78 -13.49 -1.62
C VAL A 72 -11.98 -13.17 -0.13
N GLY A 73 -11.88 -11.90 0.27
CA GLY A 73 -12.14 -11.44 1.65
C GLY A 73 -11.08 -11.85 2.68
N LYS A 74 -9.91 -12.34 2.26
CA LYS A 74 -8.81 -12.73 3.15
C LYS A 74 -7.96 -11.56 3.62
N GLU A 75 -8.10 -10.38 3.02
CA GLU A 75 -7.33 -9.20 3.34
C GLU A 75 -8.24 -7.96 3.34
N LYS A 76 -8.24 -7.21 4.45
CA LYS A 76 -9.11 -6.04 4.62
C LYS A 76 -8.46 -4.73 4.19
N VAL A 77 -7.18 -4.57 4.46
CA VAL A 77 -6.40 -3.37 4.13
C VAL A 77 -5.04 -3.81 3.62
N THR A 78 -4.57 -3.18 2.55
CA THR A 78 -3.19 -3.36 2.10
C THR A 78 -2.52 -2.00 2.04
N ASP A 79 -1.36 -1.91 2.69
CA ASP A 79 -0.40 -0.84 2.50
C ASP A 79 0.85 -1.48 1.88
N ALA A 80 1.20 -1.08 0.68
CA ALA A 80 2.32 -1.64 -0.06
C ALA A 80 2.98 -0.61 -0.94
N GLU A 81 4.30 -0.68 -1.05
CA GLU A 81 5.05 0.04 -2.07
C GLU A 81 5.01 -0.76 -3.37
N VAL A 82 4.69 -0.08 -4.47
CA VAL A 82 4.55 -0.65 -5.81
C VAL A 82 5.16 0.30 -6.83
N GLU A 83 5.88 -0.24 -7.80
CA GLU A 83 6.31 0.54 -8.94
C GLU A 83 5.26 0.51 -10.05
N LEU A 84 4.76 1.69 -10.40
CA LEU A 84 3.82 1.89 -11.51
C LEU A 84 4.56 2.43 -12.73
N VAL A 85 3.96 2.23 -13.89
CA VAL A 85 4.35 2.94 -15.12
C VAL A 85 3.68 4.30 -15.09
N GLY A 86 4.47 5.34 -14.91
CA GLY A 86 3.99 6.72 -14.91
C GLY A 86 3.44 7.14 -16.27
N ARG A 87 2.75 8.30 -16.31
CA ARG A 87 2.20 8.87 -17.55
C ARG A 87 3.26 9.12 -18.63
N ASP A 88 4.50 9.37 -18.22
CA ASP A 88 5.67 9.58 -19.10
C ASP A 88 6.37 8.27 -19.50
N GLY A 89 5.81 7.12 -19.14
CA GLY A 89 6.38 5.79 -19.39
C GLY A 89 7.50 5.39 -18.43
N ARG A 90 7.88 6.24 -17.48
CA ARG A 90 8.96 5.94 -16.52
C ARG A 90 8.42 5.23 -15.29
N PRO A 91 9.24 4.39 -14.64
CA PRO A 91 8.88 3.82 -13.35
C PRO A 91 8.61 4.92 -12.31
N LEU A 92 7.51 4.74 -11.58
CA LEU A 92 7.07 5.63 -10.52
C LEU A 92 6.80 4.82 -9.26
N SER A 93 7.62 4.97 -8.23
CA SER A 93 7.37 4.37 -6.92
C SER A 93 6.22 5.10 -6.23
N VAL A 94 5.23 4.32 -5.75
CA VAL A 94 4.07 4.81 -5.01
C VAL A 94 3.79 3.88 -3.83
N GLU A 95 3.30 4.47 -2.76
CA GLU A 95 2.61 3.76 -1.69
C GLU A 95 1.14 3.59 -2.08
N VAL A 96 0.65 2.36 -2.03
CA VAL A 96 -0.74 1.99 -2.30
C VAL A 96 -1.40 1.64 -0.97
N SER A 97 -2.43 2.40 -0.59
CA SER A 97 -3.34 2.02 0.50
C SER A 97 -4.69 1.66 -0.10
N SER A 98 -5.18 0.44 0.14
CA SER A 98 -6.40 0.00 -0.52
C SER A 98 -7.27 -0.92 0.34
N VAL A 99 -8.60 -0.79 0.14
CA VAL A 99 -9.64 -1.51 0.86
C VAL A 99 -10.61 -2.18 -0.11
N PRO A 100 -11.22 -3.34 0.25
CA PRO A 100 -12.27 -3.94 -0.56
C PRO A 100 -13.55 -3.09 -0.51
N LEU A 101 -14.22 -2.97 -1.65
CA LEU A 101 -15.57 -2.43 -1.77
C LEU A 101 -16.58 -3.57 -1.68
N HIS A 102 -17.60 -3.39 -0.85
CA HIS A 102 -18.62 -4.41 -0.60
C HIS A 102 -19.99 -3.98 -1.07
N GLU A 103 -20.70 -4.92 -1.69
CA GLU A 103 -22.14 -4.87 -1.88
C GLU A 103 -22.75 -6.04 -1.08
N GLY A 104 -23.44 -5.71 0.01
CA GLY A 104 -23.86 -6.72 1.00
C GLY A 104 -22.65 -7.46 1.59
N HIS A 105 -22.60 -8.78 1.37
CA HIS A 105 -21.50 -9.63 1.85
C HIS A 105 -20.45 -9.93 0.76
N GLN A 106 -20.63 -9.45 -0.46
CA GLN A 106 -19.72 -9.72 -1.57
C GLN A 106 -18.75 -8.57 -1.78
N VAL A 107 -17.49 -8.89 -2.07
CA VAL A 107 -16.51 -7.91 -2.54
C VAL A 107 -16.76 -7.70 -4.04
N VAL A 108 -17.10 -6.48 -4.41
CA VAL A 108 -17.38 -6.08 -5.80
C VAL A 108 -16.21 -5.36 -6.47
N GLY A 109 -15.21 -4.97 -5.69
CA GLY A 109 -14.04 -4.28 -6.20
C GLY A 109 -13.11 -3.84 -5.08
N VAL A 110 -12.17 -2.99 -5.42
CA VAL A 110 -11.16 -2.42 -4.52
C VAL A 110 -11.08 -0.92 -4.74
N PHE A 111 -11.21 -0.14 -3.68
CA PHE A 111 -10.89 1.29 -3.67
C PHE A 111 -9.47 1.47 -3.14
N GLY A 112 -8.69 2.34 -3.75
CA GLY A 112 -7.34 2.62 -3.29
C GLY A 112 -6.91 4.07 -3.48
N LEU A 113 -5.92 4.43 -2.67
CA LEU A 113 -5.20 5.68 -2.70
C LEU A 113 -3.77 5.42 -3.13
N LEU A 114 -3.21 6.35 -3.89
CA LEU A 114 -1.80 6.37 -4.24
C LEU A 114 -1.16 7.58 -3.55
N SER A 115 -0.09 7.35 -2.81
CA SER A 115 0.75 8.44 -2.30
C SER A 115 2.13 8.32 -2.93
N ARG A 116 2.72 9.46 -3.28
CA ARG A 116 4.15 9.46 -3.57
C ARG A 116 4.88 9.36 -2.24
N PRO A 117 5.85 8.46 -2.10
CA PRO A 117 6.78 8.55 -0.99
C PRO A 117 7.32 9.99 -0.96
N PRO A 118 7.41 10.65 0.20
CA PRO A 118 7.96 11.98 0.28
C PRO A 118 9.32 11.99 -0.44
N ALA A 119 9.57 13.01 -1.28
CA ALA A 119 10.83 13.15 -1.98
C ALA A 119 11.95 13.28 -0.94
N LEU A 120 12.56 12.16 -0.61
CA LEU A 120 13.64 12.12 0.37
C LEU A 120 14.86 12.80 -0.24
N THR A 121 15.46 13.73 0.51
CA THR A 121 16.80 14.24 0.18
C THR A 121 17.78 13.08 0.10
N THR A 122 18.87 13.22 -0.67
CA THR A 122 19.90 12.17 -0.82
C THR A 122 20.36 11.59 0.53
N ARG A 123 20.39 12.42 1.58
CA ARG A 123 20.72 12.02 2.94
C ARG A 123 19.61 11.17 3.60
N GLN A 124 18.34 11.43 3.29
CA GLN A 124 17.20 10.65 3.76
C GLN A 124 17.02 9.33 2.98
N ARG A 125 17.45 9.26 1.70
CA ARG A 125 17.47 8.00 0.94
C ARG A 125 18.47 6.99 1.52
N LEU A 126 19.55 7.44 2.12
CA LEU A 126 20.50 6.59 2.83
C LEU A 126 19.98 6.11 4.19
N HIS A 127 18.93 6.78 4.73
CA HIS A 127 18.37 6.48 6.05
C HIS A 127 16.96 5.91 6.04
N ALA A 128 16.26 5.81 4.89
CA ALA A 128 14.83 5.52 4.90
C ALA A 128 14.30 4.75 3.68
N ASN A 129 14.68 3.50 3.55
CA ASN A 129 13.95 2.56 2.68
C ASN A 129 12.80 1.85 3.41
N LEU A 130 12.35 2.37 4.56
CA LEU A 130 11.28 1.76 5.35
C LEU A 130 10.04 2.65 5.37
N THR A 131 8.89 2.06 5.06
CA THR A 131 7.59 2.72 5.24
C THR A 131 7.33 3.02 6.72
N PRO A 132 6.42 3.94 7.09
CA PRO A 132 6.03 4.19 8.48
C PRO A 132 5.65 2.89 9.21
N ARG A 133 4.92 2.00 8.54
CA ARG A 133 4.49 0.72 9.11
C ARG A 133 5.65 -0.26 9.28
N GLN A 134 6.57 -0.31 8.35
CA GLN A 134 7.79 -1.12 8.49
C GLN A 134 8.66 -0.62 9.65
N ARG A 135 8.78 0.68 9.87
CA ARG A 135 9.50 1.24 11.04
C ARG A 135 8.87 0.84 12.35
N GLU A 136 7.54 0.85 12.42
CA GLU A 136 6.80 0.41 13.61
C GLU A 136 7.05 -1.08 13.89
N VAL A 137 6.92 -1.93 12.87
CA VAL A 137 7.25 -3.36 12.97
C VAL A 137 8.70 -3.57 13.38
N LEU A 138 9.64 -2.83 12.79
CA LEU A 138 11.07 -2.94 13.11
C LEU A 138 11.37 -2.55 14.56
N ARG A 139 10.71 -1.50 15.09
CA ARG A 139 10.83 -1.12 16.51
C ARG A 139 10.34 -2.25 17.42
N MET A 140 9.21 -2.86 17.12
CA MET A 140 8.71 -3.97 17.91
C MET A 140 9.62 -5.21 17.84
N LEU A 141 10.22 -5.46 16.65
CA LEU A 141 11.24 -6.51 16.51
C LEU A 141 12.47 -6.22 17.36
N SER A 142 12.92 -4.96 17.49
CA SER A 142 14.06 -4.59 18.34
C SER A 142 13.78 -4.76 19.82
N GLN A 143 12.51 -4.72 20.21
CA GLN A 143 12.02 -4.99 21.57
C GLN A 143 11.81 -6.48 21.84
N GLY A 144 12.09 -7.35 20.86
CA GLY A 144 11.96 -8.81 20.99
C GLY A 144 10.56 -9.35 20.74
N SER A 145 9.61 -8.52 20.24
CA SER A 145 8.24 -8.97 19.97
C SER A 145 8.20 -10.04 18.88
N SER A 146 7.43 -11.08 19.13
CA SER A 146 7.16 -12.13 18.13
C SER A 146 6.21 -11.62 17.04
N THR A 147 6.22 -12.29 15.88
CA THR A 147 5.29 -11.97 14.78
C THR A 147 3.83 -11.99 15.23
N LYS A 148 3.47 -12.88 16.16
CA LYS A 148 2.12 -13.01 16.71
C LYS A 148 1.77 -11.80 17.58
N GLN A 149 2.65 -11.42 18.50
CA GLN A 149 2.47 -10.22 19.35
C GLN A 149 2.34 -8.95 18.49
N ILE A 150 3.24 -8.76 17.50
CA ILE A 150 3.16 -7.62 16.58
C ILE A 150 1.83 -7.61 15.83
N ALA A 151 1.33 -8.76 15.39
CA ALA A 151 0.06 -8.88 14.70
C ALA A 151 -1.12 -8.48 15.60
N GLU A 152 -1.12 -8.92 16.86
CA GLU A 152 -2.13 -8.57 17.88
C GLU A 152 -2.10 -7.08 18.19
N ASP A 153 -0.94 -6.52 18.51
CA ASP A 153 -0.77 -5.12 18.90
C ASP A 153 -1.12 -4.15 17.77
N LEU A 154 -0.80 -4.53 16.54
CA LEU A 154 -1.05 -3.69 15.37
C LEU A 154 -2.38 -3.98 14.65
N HIS A 155 -3.20 -4.89 15.18
CA HIS A 155 -4.47 -5.35 14.59
C HIS A 155 -4.32 -5.84 13.14
N LEU A 156 -3.23 -6.58 12.87
CA LEU A 156 -2.90 -7.16 11.57
C LEU A 156 -2.99 -8.69 11.59
N SER A 157 -2.99 -9.30 10.40
CA SER A 157 -2.73 -10.73 10.29
C SER A 157 -1.23 -11.03 10.49
N THR A 158 -0.91 -12.21 11.01
CA THR A 158 0.49 -12.66 11.13
C THR A 158 1.19 -12.71 9.77
N GLU A 159 0.44 -12.96 8.69
CA GLU A 159 0.98 -12.96 7.33
C GLU A 159 1.32 -11.53 6.87
N THR A 160 0.49 -10.55 7.20
CA THR A 160 0.79 -9.14 6.92
C THR A 160 2.07 -8.70 7.62
N VAL A 161 2.26 -9.10 8.89
CA VAL A 161 3.50 -8.81 9.62
C VAL A 161 4.70 -9.51 8.97
N ARG A 162 4.57 -10.76 8.51
CA ARG A 162 5.64 -11.46 7.76
C ARG A 162 6.03 -10.71 6.48
N ASN A 163 5.03 -10.16 5.77
CA ASN A 163 5.28 -9.36 4.57
C ASN A 163 6.01 -8.06 4.90
N HIS A 164 5.65 -7.37 5.98
CA HIS A 164 6.40 -6.21 6.45
C HIS A 164 7.83 -6.58 6.82
N VAL A 165 8.05 -7.67 7.55
CA VAL A 165 9.40 -8.16 7.88
C VAL A 165 10.20 -8.45 6.61
N ARG A 166 9.62 -9.15 5.63
CA ARG A 166 10.30 -9.41 4.35
C ARG A 166 10.70 -8.11 3.64
N GLY A 167 9.80 -7.13 3.61
CA GLY A 167 10.09 -5.80 3.04
C GLY A 167 11.19 -5.06 3.81
N ILE A 168 11.26 -5.18 5.15
CA ILE A 168 12.33 -4.63 5.97
C ILE A 168 13.68 -5.27 5.62
N LEU A 169 13.73 -6.61 5.52
CA LEU A 169 14.96 -7.32 5.17
C LEU A 169 15.50 -6.88 3.80
N GLN A 170 14.62 -6.75 2.81
CA GLN A 170 14.98 -6.25 1.48
C GLN A 170 15.45 -4.80 1.51
N ALA A 171 14.74 -3.91 2.21
CA ALA A 171 15.07 -2.49 2.27
C ALA A 171 16.41 -2.22 2.98
N LEU A 172 16.78 -3.07 3.94
CA LEU A 172 18.04 -2.98 4.68
C LEU A 172 19.18 -3.81 4.06
N ASP A 173 18.87 -4.58 3.00
CA ASP A 173 19.81 -5.51 2.35
C ASP A 173 20.45 -6.49 3.35
N VAL A 174 19.57 -7.18 4.10
CA VAL A 174 19.96 -8.17 5.13
C VAL A 174 19.09 -9.43 5.04
N HIS A 175 19.54 -10.53 5.66
CA HIS A 175 18.90 -11.84 5.48
C HIS A 175 18.21 -12.37 6.73
N SER A 176 18.40 -11.72 7.88
CA SER A 176 17.80 -12.15 9.15
C SER A 176 17.24 -11.00 9.96
N ARG A 177 16.28 -11.30 10.86
CA ARG A 177 15.70 -10.32 11.78
C ARG A 177 16.73 -9.68 12.69
N VAL A 178 17.71 -10.48 13.15
CA VAL A 178 18.79 -10.00 14.01
C VAL A 178 19.67 -9.01 13.25
N GLU A 179 20.05 -9.34 12.02
CA GLU A 179 20.78 -8.42 11.15
C GLU A 179 19.98 -7.14 10.86
N ALA A 180 18.66 -7.24 10.67
CA ALA A 180 17.80 -6.07 10.44
C ALA A 180 17.80 -5.12 11.64
N VAL A 181 17.71 -5.64 12.86
CA VAL A 181 17.78 -4.84 14.10
C VAL A 181 19.17 -4.22 14.26
N ALA A 182 20.24 -4.98 14.06
CA ALA A 182 21.61 -4.48 14.15
C ALA A 182 21.88 -3.37 13.09
N ALA A 183 21.50 -3.61 11.84
CA ALA A 183 21.62 -2.62 10.77
C ALA A 183 20.79 -1.35 11.04
N ALA A 184 19.59 -1.49 11.60
CA ALA A 184 18.73 -0.39 11.94
C ALA A 184 19.31 0.49 13.05
N ARG A 185 19.91 -0.11 14.11
CA ARG A 185 20.62 0.62 15.15
C ARG A 185 21.85 1.35 14.60
N ALA A 186 22.69 0.64 13.83
CA ALA A 186 23.89 1.23 13.22
C ALA A 186 23.56 2.41 12.28
N ARG A 187 22.36 2.43 11.69
CA ARG A 187 21.88 3.51 10.80
C ARG A 187 21.03 4.55 11.52
N GLY A 188 20.83 4.47 12.83
CA GLY A 188 20.01 5.39 13.62
C GLY A 188 18.51 5.38 13.23
N LEU A 189 18.00 4.24 12.75
CA LEU A 189 16.60 4.06 12.37
C LEU A 189 15.72 3.70 13.56
N ILE A 190 16.30 3.16 14.62
CA ILE A 190 15.69 2.82 15.91
C ILE A 190 16.67 3.20 17.02
N ASP A 191 16.12 3.62 18.16
CA ASP A 191 16.89 3.93 19.37
C ASP A 191 17.29 2.63 20.09
N ASP A 192 18.30 2.70 20.93
CA ASP A 192 18.78 1.59 21.76
C ASP A 192 17.79 1.17 22.84
#